data_3f2f7a95dffed13e361c14deee83e332
#
_entry.id   3f2f7a95dffed13e361c14deee83e332
#
_cell.length_a   1.000
_cell.length_b   1.000
_cell.length_c   1.000
_cell.angle_alpha   90.00
_cell.angle_beta   90.00
_cell.angle_gamma   90.00
#
_symmetry.space_group_name_H-M   'P 1'
#
loop_
_entity.id
_entity.type
_entity.pdbx_description
1 polymer ?
#
loop_
_entity_poly.entity_id
_entity_poly.type
_entity_poly.pdbx_seq_one_letter_code
_entity_poly.pdbx_strand_id
1 'polypeptide(L)'
;MSEINVYVGAQIRKYRKACKLTMQELADAIHKSRATVCKYENGTISIDIETLYEISQVLQVSFSQLSSYLPTVEEKDTIEAPFGRKSPFFQAKRLYFYFYDGRYHRMKDGIIDISERAEQPGTYEATLSICSVSGNGRSSEIFYTGRVIYSDMLIRFSFVNQYNPLEEDLLYIFNPLEMRDFTDGLLCGISSADLMPCAFKCLVTLSPQKLTEEFRLRLVFSREELRRWERLNMLLIDNRSEG
;
A
#
# COMPACT_ATOMS: atom_id res chain seq x y z
N MET A 1 -23.84 -17.47 4.35
CA MET A 1 -22.78 -18.15 3.58
C MET A 1 -21.47 -17.85 4.27
N SER A 2 -20.54 -18.80 4.33
CA SER A 2 -19.21 -18.51 4.90
C SER A 2 -18.41 -17.69 3.90
N GLU A 3 -17.79 -16.60 4.33
CA GLU A 3 -16.94 -15.74 3.49
C GLU A 3 -15.78 -16.52 2.89
N ILE A 4 -15.24 -17.47 3.62
CA ILE A 4 -14.21 -18.40 3.14
C ILE A 4 -14.69 -19.18 1.91
N ASN A 5 -15.90 -19.73 1.95
CA ASN A 5 -16.44 -20.49 0.81
C ASN A 5 -16.64 -19.62 -0.42
N VAL A 6 -17.08 -18.38 -0.24
CA VAL A 6 -17.25 -17.41 -1.32
C VAL A 6 -15.88 -17.06 -1.95
N TYR A 7 -14.88 -16.81 -1.12
CA TYR A 7 -13.52 -16.54 -1.58
C TYR A 7 -12.94 -17.71 -2.36
N VAL A 8 -12.94 -18.91 -1.76
CA VAL A 8 -12.39 -20.12 -2.39
C VAL A 8 -13.10 -20.41 -3.72
N GLY A 9 -14.41 -20.30 -3.73
CA GLY A 9 -15.20 -20.47 -4.95
C GLY A 9 -14.85 -19.47 -6.06
N ALA A 10 -14.62 -18.19 -5.69
CA ALA A 10 -14.18 -17.17 -6.64
C ALA A 10 -12.78 -17.46 -7.20
N GLN A 11 -11.83 -17.97 -6.37
CA GLN A 11 -10.50 -18.37 -6.84
C GLN A 11 -10.59 -19.56 -7.81
N ILE A 12 -11.37 -20.59 -7.48
CA ILE A 12 -11.59 -21.73 -8.38
C ILE A 12 -12.10 -21.26 -9.73
N ARG A 13 -13.13 -20.41 -9.74
CA ARG A 13 -13.71 -19.86 -10.97
C ARG A 13 -12.69 -19.04 -11.77
N LYS A 14 -11.87 -18.24 -11.11
CA LYS A 14 -10.80 -17.44 -11.71
C LYS A 14 -9.79 -18.34 -12.44
N TYR A 15 -9.23 -19.32 -11.73
CA TYR A 15 -8.20 -20.20 -12.29
C TYR A 15 -8.75 -21.15 -13.34
N ARG A 16 -9.96 -21.69 -13.16
CA ARG A 16 -10.62 -22.48 -14.20
C ARG A 16 -10.74 -21.72 -15.52
N LYS A 17 -11.18 -20.45 -15.47
CA LYS A 17 -11.26 -19.61 -16.67
C LYS A 17 -9.88 -19.32 -17.27
N ALA A 18 -8.88 -19.12 -16.45
CA ALA A 18 -7.50 -18.91 -16.90
C ALA A 18 -6.95 -20.15 -17.63
N CYS A 19 -7.28 -21.35 -17.14
CA CYS A 19 -6.98 -22.63 -17.79
C CYS A 19 -7.89 -22.95 -18.99
N LYS A 20 -8.85 -22.05 -19.31
CA LYS A 20 -9.85 -22.24 -20.39
C LYS A 20 -10.73 -23.49 -20.24
N LEU A 21 -10.86 -24.01 -19.02
CA LEU A 21 -11.72 -25.16 -18.72
C LEU A 21 -13.18 -24.73 -18.57
N THR A 22 -14.09 -25.54 -19.09
CA THR A 22 -15.52 -25.43 -18.81
C THR A 22 -15.84 -25.98 -17.41
N MET A 23 -17.01 -25.63 -16.85
CA MET A 23 -17.45 -26.24 -15.58
C MET A 23 -17.63 -27.77 -15.70
N GLN A 24 -17.99 -28.26 -16.87
CA GLN A 24 -18.18 -29.70 -17.12
C GLN A 24 -16.82 -30.43 -17.08
N GLU A 25 -15.82 -29.90 -17.78
CA GLU A 25 -14.48 -30.50 -17.80
C GLU A 25 -13.84 -30.51 -16.41
N LEU A 26 -14.01 -29.44 -15.62
CA LEU A 26 -13.54 -29.45 -14.24
C LEU A 26 -14.31 -30.49 -13.39
N ALA A 27 -15.63 -30.58 -13.56
CA ALA A 27 -16.47 -31.54 -12.85
C ALA A 27 -16.07 -32.99 -13.14
N ASP A 28 -15.86 -33.29 -14.40
CA ASP A 28 -15.45 -34.63 -14.87
C ASP A 28 -14.06 -34.98 -14.28
N ALA A 29 -13.12 -34.03 -14.28
CA ALA A 29 -11.76 -34.22 -13.77
C ALA A 29 -11.71 -34.51 -12.25
N ILE A 30 -12.66 -33.97 -11.47
CA ILE A 30 -12.74 -34.18 -10.01
C ILE A 30 -13.87 -35.14 -9.60
N HIS A 31 -14.43 -35.89 -10.55
CA HIS A 31 -15.50 -36.86 -10.33
C HIS A 31 -16.73 -36.30 -9.58
N LYS A 32 -17.11 -35.06 -9.87
CA LYS A 32 -18.29 -34.39 -9.31
C LYS A 32 -19.27 -34.02 -10.44
N SER A 33 -20.49 -33.60 -10.07
CA SER A 33 -21.43 -33.07 -11.04
C SER A 33 -21.12 -31.60 -11.39
N ARG A 34 -21.50 -31.18 -12.60
CA ARG A 34 -21.44 -29.74 -12.99
C ARG A 34 -22.19 -28.85 -12.00
N ALA A 35 -23.34 -29.34 -11.46
CA ALA A 35 -24.11 -28.61 -10.46
C ALA A 35 -23.33 -28.43 -9.14
N THR A 36 -22.51 -29.42 -8.76
CA THR A 36 -21.64 -29.34 -7.59
C THR A 36 -20.54 -28.30 -7.78
N VAL A 37 -19.87 -28.31 -8.94
CA VAL A 37 -18.85 -27.29 -9.28
C VAL A 37 -19.46 -25.89 -9.31
N CYS A 38 -20.66 -25.73 -9.86
CA CYS A 38 -21.38 -24.45 -9.82
C CYS A 38 -21.62 -23.97 -8.38
N LYS A 39 -22.00 -24.86 -7.47
CA LYS A 39 -22.18 -24.55 -6.04
C LYS A 39 -20.87 -24.21 -5.36
N TYR A 40 -19.77 -24.88 -5.69
CA TYR A 40 -18.43 -24.55 -5.21
C TYR A 40 -18.00 -23.14 -5.66
N GLU A 41 -18.10 -22.84 -6.95
CA GLU A 41 -17.72 -21.53 -7.49
C GLU A 41 -18.56 -20.36 -6.94
N ASN A 42 -19.81 -20.64 -6.54
CA ASN A 42 -20.69 -19.64 -5.94
C ASN A 42 -20.59 -19.61 -4.39
N GLY A 43 -19.75 -20.45 -3.78
CA GLY A 43 -19.56 -20.52 -2.34
C GLY A 43 -20.79 -20.98 -1.53
N THR A 44 -21.75 -21.64 -2.21
CA THR A 44 -23.02 -22.06 -1.57
C THR A 44 -22.89 -23.35 -0.75
N ILE A 45 -21.85 -24.13 -0.97
CA ILE A 45 -21.50 -25.32 -0.20
C ILE A 45 -20.02 -25.32 0.14
N SER A 46 -19.66 -25.95 1.25
CA SER A 46 -18.27 -26.14 1.65
C SER A 46 -17.58 -27.17 0.76
N ILE A 47 -16.29 -26.97 0.54
CA ILE A 47 -15.42 -27.89 -0.18
C ILE A 47 -14.56 -28.60 0.87
N ASP A 48 -14.52 -29.91 0.82
CA ASP A 48 -13.60 -30.66 1.64
C ASP A 48 -12.15 -30.51 1.13
N ILE A 49 -11.19 -30.75 2.03
CA ILE A 49 -9.77 -30.53 1.75
C ILE A 49 -9.26 -31.40 0.60
N GLU A 50 -9.71 -32.64 0.51
CA GLU A 50 -9.31 -33.59 -0.54
C GLU A 50 -9.79 -33.08 -1.91
N THR A 51 -11.08 -32.72 -2.03
CA THR A 51 -11.63 -32.15 -3.25
C THR A 51 -10.95 -30.84 -3.64
N LEU A 52 -10.63 -29.96 -2.66
CA LEU A 52 -9.92 -28.71 -2.94
C LEU A 52 -8.49 -28.96 -3.43
N TYR A 53 -7.82 -29.98 -2.90
CA TYR A 53 -6.50 -30.40 -3.37
C TYR A 53 -6.59 -30.94 -4.81
N GLU A 54 -7.55 -31.81 -5.13
CA GLU A 54 -7.79 -32.32 -6.50
C GLU A 54 -8.03 -31.15 -7.47
N ILE A 55 -8.86 -30.18 -7.11
CA ILE A 55 -9.09 -28.97 -7.90
C ILE A 55 -7.76 -28.23 -8.15
N SER A 56 -6.91 -28.09 -7.14
CA SER A 56 -5.64 -27.41 -7.28
C SER A 56 -4.72 -28.10 -8.31
N GLN A 57 -4.70 -29.44 -8.31
CA GLN A 57 -3.93 -30.23 -9.27
C GLN A 57 -4.45 -30.05 -10.69
N VAL A 58 -5.78 -30.14 -10.89
CA VAL A 58 -6.42 -29.96 -12.22
C VAL A 58 -6.17 -28.56 -12.77
N LEU A 59 -6.21 -27.54 -11.91
CA LEU A 59 -5.98 -26.15 -12.28
C LEU A 59 -4.49 -25.77 -12.36
N GLN A 60 -3.58 -26.68 -12.01
CA GLN A 60 -2.14 -26.47 -11.98
C GLN A 60 -1.71 -25.27 -11.12
N VAL A 61 -2.38 -25.10 -9.98
CA VAL A 61 -2.09 -24.06 -9.01
C VAL A 61 -1.72 -24.67 -7.66
N SER A 62 -1.00 -23.92 -6.81
CA SER A 62 -0.75 -24.40 -5.46
C SER A 62 -2.05 -24.40 -4.64
N PHE A 63 -2.15 -25.31 -3.68
CA PHE A 63 -3.27 -25.34 -2.74
C PHE A 63 -3.46 -23.99 -2.03
N SER A 64 -2.36 -23.34 -1.67
CA SER A 64 -2.39 -22.02 -1.04
C SER A 64 -3.01 -20.94 -1.93
N GLN A 65 -2.83 -20.98 -3.25
CA GLN A 65 -3.46 -20.01 -4.17
C GLN A 65 -4.98 -20.10 -4.18
N LEU A 66 -5.56 -21.25 -3.83
CA LEU A 66 -7.00 -21.41 -3.68
C LEU A 66 -7.49 -21.11 -2.26
N SER A 67 -6.68 -21.41 -1.23
CA SER A 67 -7.09 -21.41 0.18
C SER A 67 -6.56 -20.25 1.01
N SER A 68 -5.70 -19.37 0.47
CA SER A 68 -5.17 -18.21 1.18
C SER A 68 -6.25 -17.13 1.37
N TYR A 69 -7.34 -17.52 2.02
CA TYR A 69 -8.28 -16.56 2.57
C TYR A 69 -7.58 -15.91 3.76
N LEU A 70 -7.11 -14.71 3.53
CA LEU A 70 -6.89 -13.80 4.64
C LEU A 70 -8.30 -13.26 4.95
N PRO A 71 -8.91 -13.61 6.10
CA PRO A 71 -10.04 -12.83 6.54
C PRO A 71 -9.56 -11.39 6.44
N THR A 72 -10.35 -10.54 5.80
CA THR A 72 -10.27 -9.13 6.11
C THR A 72 -10.50 -9.12 7.61
N VAL A 73 -9.43 -9.21 8.39
CA VAL A 73 -9.45 -8.59 9.68
C VAL A 73 -9.92 -7.21 9.28
N GLU A 74 -11.15 -6.86 9.68
CA GLU A 74 -11.45 -5.47 9.89
C GLU A 74 -10.38 -5.05 10.91
N GLU A 75 -9.16 -4.80 10.43
CA GLU A 75 -8.34 -3.80 11.04
C GLU A 75 -9.35 -2.67 11.07
N LYS A 76 -9.86 -2.37 12.24
CA LYS A 76 -10.52 -1.09 12.49
C LYS A 76 -9.48 -0.09 12.05
N ASP A 77 -9.53 0.26 10.75
CA ASP A 77 -8.61 1.19 10.09
C ASP A 77 -8.77 2.58 10.70
N THR A 78 -9.70 2.71 11.60
CA THR A 78 -9.92 3.77 12.56
C THR A 78 -9.60 3.23 13.95
N ILE A 79 -8.37 3.37 14.36
CA ILE A 79 -8.15 3.64 15.78
C ILE A 79 -8.82 5.00 15.97
N GLU A 80 -10.04 5.00 16.52
CA GLU A 80 -10.70 6.24 16.93
C GLU A 80 -9.68 6.97 17.78
N ALA A 81 -9.26 8.14 17.32
CA ALA A 81 -8.34 8.98 18.08
C ALA A 81 -9.01 9.23 19.45
N PRO A 82 -8.44 8.71 20.57
CA PRO A 82 -9.14 8.70 21.87
C PRO A 82 -9.45 10.09 22.40
N PHE A 83 -8.94 11.13 21.80
CA PHE A 83 -9.10 12.50 22.23
C PHE A 83 -9.22 13.47 21.05
N GLY A 84 -10.38 13.63 20.49
CA GLY A 84 -10.96 14.82 19.86
C GLY A 84 -10.09 15.90 19.17
N ARG A 85 -8.78 15.74 19.05
CA ARG A 85 -7.87 16.67 18.39
C ARG A 85 -7.72 16.25 16.92
N LYS A 86 -8.50 16.88 16.09
CA LYS A 86 -8.45 16.71 14.65
C LYS A 86 -7.22 17.44 14.12
N SER A 87 -6.14 16.72 13.89
CA SER A 87 -5.02 17.24 13.10
C SER A 87 -5.49 17.61 11.69
N PRO A 88 -5.02 18.70 11.09
CA PRO A 88 -5.37 19.08 9.72
C PRO A 88 -4.98 17.99 8.69
N PHE A 89 -4.00 17.13 9.00
CA PHE A 89 -3.63 16.00 8.16
C PHE A 89 -4.69 14.89 8.14
N PHE A 90 -5.49 14.76 9.18
CA PHE A 90 -6.63 13.83 9.26
C PHE A 90 -7.79 14.20 8.32
N GLN A 91 -7.92 15.46 7.99
CA GLN A 91 -9.01 15.97 7.15
C GLN A 91 -8.58 16.27 5.72
N ALA A 92 -7.29 16.19 5.47
CA ALA A 92 -6.73 16.53 4.17
C ALA A 92 -7.12 15.47 3.13
N LYS A 93 -7.76 15.90 2.05
CA LYS A 93 -8.02 15.07 0.87
C LYS A 93 -6.84 15.04 -0.08
N ARG A 94 -5.92 15.98 0.07
CA ARG A 94 -4.69 16.09 -0.73
C ARG A 94 -3.54 16.53 0.15
N LEU A 95 -2.40 15.84 -0.03
CA LEU A 95 -1.13 16.15 0.60
C LEU A 95 -0.06 16.29 -0.48
N TYR A 96 0.97 17.07 -0.19
CA TYR A 96 2.12 17.27 -1.07
C TYR A 96 3.34 16.61 -0.45
N PHE A 97 3.96 15.72 -1.19
CA PHE A 97 5.06 14.87 -0.74
C PHE A 97 6.36 15.31 -1.38
N TYR A 98 7.43 15.39 -0.59
CA TYR A 98 8.75 15.86 -1.04
C TYR A 98 9.86 15.00 -0.47
N PHE A 99 10.86 14.68 -1.29
CA PHE A 99 12.08 14.02 -0.84
C PHE A 99 13.27 14.44 -1.70
N TYR A 100 14.48 14.20 -1.18
CA TYR A 100 15.72 14.44 -1.92
C TYR A 100 16.29 13.12 -2.42
N ASP A 101 16.44 13.00 -3.74
CA ASP A 101 17.09 11.85 -4.36
C ASP A 101 18.58 12.14 -4.56
N GLY A 102 19.41 11.61 -3.66
CA GLY A 102 20.85 11.81 -3.66
C GLY A 102 21.56 11.21 -4.88
N ARG A 103 20.97 10.23 -5.55
CA ARG A 103 21.55 9.62 -6.77
C ARG A 103 21.52 10.59 -7.95
N TYR A 104 20.48 11.37 -8.04
CA TYR A 104 20.28 12.34 -9.12
C TYR A 104 20.53 13.78 -8.65
N HIS A 105 20.93 13.99 -7.39
CA HIS A 105 21.17 15.28 -6.77
C HIS A 105 20.03 16.28 -6.98
N ARG A 106 18.78 15.81 -6.84
CA ARG A 106 17.61 16.67 -7.04
C ARG A 106 16.51 16.38 -6.02
N MET A 107 15.72 17.41 -5.75
CA MET A 107 14.46 17.27 -5.06
C MET A 107 13.42 16.66 -6.00
N LYS A 108 12.59 15.81 -5.45
CA LYS A 108 11.41 15.25 -6.12
C LYS A 108 10.18 15.58 -5.30
N ASP A 109 9.10 15.79 -6.00
CA ASP A 109 7.79 16.06 -5.43
C ASP A 109 6.75 15.07 -5.95
N GLY A 110 5.70 14.93 -5.18
CA GLY A 110 4.55 14.09 -5.50
C GLY A 110 3.28 14.61 -4.84
N ILE A 111 2.18 14.06 -5.27
CA ILE A 111 0.86 14.37 -4.74
C ILE A 111 0.25 13.08 -4.18
N ILE A 112 -0.24 13.17 -2.94
CA ILE A 112 -1.02 12.11 -2.31
C ILE A 112 -2.47 12.57 -2.28
N ASP A 113 -3.36 11.89 -2.99
CA ASP A 113 -4.80 12.09 -2.91
C ASP A 113 -5.42 11.00 -2.03
N ILE A 114 -6.32 11.39 -1.13
CA ILE A 114 -6.97 10.53 -0.15
C ILE A 114 -8.47 10.59 -0.38
N SER A 115 -9.11 9.42 -0.44
CA SER A 115 -10.54 9.27 -0.58
C SER A 115 -11.08 8.22 0.38
N GLU A 116 -12.26 8.46 0.93
CA GLU A 116 -12.97 7.46 1.71
C GLU A 116 -13.64 6.46 0.77
N ARG A 117 -13.60 5.18 1.12
CA ARG A 117 -14.29 4.12 0.38
C ARG A 117 -15.80 4.24 0.55
N ALA A 118 -16.52 4.40 -0.56
CA ALA A 118 -17.97 4.51 -0.54
C ALA A 118 -18.67 3.25 0.05
N GLU A 119 -18.06 2.07 -0.16
CA GLU A 119 -18.61 0.78 0.27
C GLU A 119 -18.26 0.43 1.73
N GLN A 120 -17.27 1.09 2.32
CA GLN A 120 -16.76 0.84 3.68
C GLN A 120 -16.41 2.17 4.36
N PRO A 121 -17.39 2.85 4.99
CA PRO A 121 -17.14 4.08 5.74
C PRO A 121 -16.07 3.88 6.81
N GLY A 122 -15.15 4.85 6.93
CA GLY A 122 -13.99 4.76 7.83
C GLY A 122 -12.77 4.07 7.23
N THR A 123 -12.87 3.52 6.02
CA THR A 123 -11.72 2.99 5.26
C THR A 123 -11.28 4.00 4.21
N TYR A 124 -9.99 4.31 4.20
CA TYR A 124 -9.43 5.33 3.32
C TYR A 124 -8.45 4.72 2.34
N GLU A 125 -8.60 5.10 1.08
CA GLU A 125 -7.66 4.80 0.01
C GLU A 125 -6.80 6.02 -0.29
N ALA A 126 -5.59 5.78 -0.73
CA ALA A 126 -4.68 6.84 -1.13
C ALA A 126 -4.02 6.49 -2.47
N THR A 127 -3.77 7.52 -3.26
CA THR A 127 -2.93 7.43 -4.45
C THR A 127 -1.73 8.35 -4.27
N LEU A 128 -0.57 7.93 -4.77
CA LEU A 128 0.63 8.77 -4.80
C LEU A 128 1.10 8.86 -6.25
N SER A 129 1.19 10.06 -6.78
CA SER A 129 1.83 10.34 -8.07
C SER A 129 3.13 11.11 -7.87
N ILE A 130 4.22 10.61 -8.45
CA ILE A 130 5.55 11.26 -8.43
C ILE A 130 5.92 11.60 -9.85
N CYS A 131 6.05 12.89 -10.14
CA CYS A 131 6.52 13.35 -11.44
C CYS A 131 8.05 13.42 -11.47
N SER A 132 8.66 12.80 -12.47
CA SER A 132 10.10 12.91 -12.73
C SER A 132 10.33 13.39 -14.15
N VAL A 133 11.06 14.50 -14.27
CA VAL A 133 11.51 15.00 -15.58
C VAL A 133 12.96 14.57 -15.79
N SER A 134 13.22 13.76 -16.81
CA SER A 134 14.58 13.33 -17.17
C SER A 134 15.37 14.48 -17.79
N GLY A 135 16.72 14.39 -17.81
CA GLY A 135 17.60 15.43 -18.37
C GLY A 135 17.40 15.73 -19.86
N ASN A 136 16.71 14.86 -20.59
CA ASN A 136 16.31 15.04 -21.99
C ASN A 136 14.87 15.58 -22.16
N GLY A 137 14.26 16.09 -21.08
CA GLY A 137 12.93 16.70 -21.09
C GLY A 137 11.76 15.70 -21.11
N ARG A 138 11.99 14.39 -21.05
CA ARG A 138 10.92 13.41 -20.90
C ARG A 138 10.39 13.44 -19.47
N SER A 139 9.11 13.69 -19.33
CA SER A 139 8.40 13.48 -18.06
C SER A 139 8.02 12.00 -17.93
N SER A 140 8.31 11.40 -16.80
CA SER A 140 7.77 10.11 -16.36
C SER A 140 6.97 10.34 -15.09
N GLU A 141 5.80 9.75 -15.02
CA GLU A 141 4.98 9.75 -13.82
C GLU A 141 4.95 8.32 -13.27
N ILE A 142 5.27 8.19 -11.99
CA ILE A 142 5.14 6.93 -11.27
C ILE A 142 3.88 7.04 -10.45
N PHE A 143 2.99 6.08 -10.61
CA PHE A 143 1.69 6.08 -9.98
C PHE A 143 1.53 4.88 -9.04
N TYR A 144 1.19 5.16 -7.80
CA TYR A 144 0.93 4.17 -6.77
C TYR A 144 -0.51 4.27 -6.30
N THR A 145 -1.08 3.13 -5.94
CA THR A 145 -2.35 3.05 -5.23
C THR A 145 -2.17 2.31 -3.93
N GLY A 146 -2.99 2.63 -2.95
CA GLY A 146 -2.84 2.01 -1.65
C GLY A 146 -3.87 2.43 -0.63
N ARG A 147 -3.54 2.24 0.63
CA ARG A 147 -4.40 2.53 1.77
C ARG A 147 -3.70 3.45 2.75
N VAL A 148 -4.50 4.21 3.51
CA VAL A 148 -4.02 5.02 4.61
C VAL A 148 -4.66 4.57 5.91
N ILE A 149 -3.86 4.49 6.96
CA ILE A 149 -4.27 4.16 8.33
C ILE A 149 -3.85 5.32 9.22
N TYR A 150 -4.81 5.83 9.97
CA TYR A 150 -4.59 6.93 10.90
C TYR A 150 -4.43 6.41 12.33
N SER A 151 -3.48 6.95 13.07
CA SER A 151 -3.34 6.80 14.51
C SER A 151 -3.07 8.15 15.17
N ASP A 152 -3.11 8.20 16.49
CA ASP A 152 -2.89 9.45 17.23
C ASP A 152 -1.53 10.10 16.95
N MET A 153 -0.50 9.29 16.74
CA MET A 153 0.87 9.76 16.57
C MET A 153 1.37 9.69 15.14
N LEU A 154 0.85 8.74 14.36
CA LEU A 154 1.35 8.43 13.02
C LEU A 154 0.21 8.25 12.03
N ILE A 155 0.47 8.62 10.79
CA ILE A 155 -0.34 8.28 9.64
C ILE A 155 0.53 7.36 8.77
N ARG A 156 0.01 6.17 8.45
CA ARG A 156 0.69 5.17 7.64
C ARG A 156 0.01 5.02 6.30
N PHE A 157 0.77 5.13 5.24
CA PHE A 157 0.34 4.78 3.90
C PHE A 157 1.04 3.50 3.45
N SER A 158 0.32 2.62 2.79
CA SER A 158 0.85 1.44 2.11
C SER A 158 0.56 1.57 0.64
N PHE A 159 1.57 1.71 -0.20
CA PHE A 159 1.47 1.96 -1.62
C PHE A 159 2.00 0.79 -2.44
N VAL A 160 1.37 0.52 -3.57
CA VAL A 160 1.84 -0.45 -4.57
C VAL A 160 1.95 0.27 -5.91
N ASN A 161 3.10 0.15 -6.56
CA ASN A 161 3.34 0.72 -7.87
C ASN A 161 2.45 0.03 -8.91
N GLN A 162 1.69 0.82 -9.68
CA GLN A 162 0.75 0.30 -10.67
C GLN A 162 1.44 -0.32 -11.89
N TYR A 163 2.70 0.04 -12.16
CA TYR A 163 3.49 -0.50 -13.27
C TYR A 163 4.39 -1.67 -12.84
N ASN A 164 4.73 -1.75 -11.57
CA ASN A 164 5.56 -2.82 -11.00
C ASN A 164 5.03 -3.26 -9.64
N PRO A 165 4.15 -4.26 -9.56
CA PRO A 165 3.53 -4.70 -8.31
C PRO A 165 4.51 -5.27 -7.26
N LEU A 166 5.77 -5.52 -7.61
CA LEU A 166 6.81 -5.91 -6.65
C LEU A 166 7.34 -4.71 -5.85
N GLU A 167 7.07 -3.49 -6.33
CA GLU A 167 7.46 -2.27 -5.66
C GLU A 167 6.34 -1.85 -4.72
N GLU A 168 6.51 -2.23 -3.46
CA GLU A 168 5.65 -1.85 -2.34
C GLU A 168 6.40 -0.87 -1.46
N ASP A 169 5.75 0.26 -1.17
CA ASP A 169 6.29 1.34 -0.36
C ASP A 169 5.43 1.59 0.88
N LEU A 170 6.07 1.77 2.02
CA LEU A 170 5.46 2.19 3.27
C LEU A 170 5.89 3.62 3.59
N LEU A 171 4.93 4.53 3.65
CA LEU A 171 5.16 5.89 4.10
C LEU A 171 4.60 6.08 5.51
N TYR A 172 5.46 6.46 6.45
CA TYR A 172 5.09 6.88 7.79
C TYR A 172 5.30 8.37 7.91
N ILE A 173 4.27 9.10 8.30
CA ILE A 173 4.37 10.51 8.66
C ILE A 173 3.88 10.71 10.09
N PHE A 174 4.43 11.69 10.79
CA PHE A 174 3.91 12.06 12.09
C PHE A 174 2.56 12.77 11.95
N ASN A 175 1.69 12.53 12.91
CA ASN A 175 0.46 13.30 13.08
C ASN A 175 0.75 14.43 14.07
N PRO A 176 0.95 15.68 13.60
CA PRO A 176 1.36 16.76 14.49
C PRO A 176 0.32 17.03 15.56
N LEU A 177 0.76 17.12 16.82
CA LEU A 177 -0.09 17.52 17.94
C LEU A 177 -0.40 19.01 17.92
N GLU A 178 0.40 19.79 17.24
CA GLU A 178 0.26 21.23 17.03
C GLU A 178 -0.31 21.50 15.63
N MET A 179 -0.92 22.67 15.46
CA MET A 179 -1.40 23.14 14.17
C MET A 179 -0.20 23.52 13.28
N ARG A 180 0.29 22.56 12.52
CA ARG A 180 1.36 22.73 11.53
C ARG A 180 0.82 22.37 10.15
N ASP A 181 1.40 22.99 9.13
CA ASP A 181 1.10 22.73 7.72
C ASP A 181 2.08 21.77 7.06
N PHE A 182 3.04 21.22 7.82
CA PHE A 182 4.00 20.23 7.39
C PHE A 182 4.29 19.20 8.46
N THR A 183 4.75 18.03 8.03
CA THR A 183 5.21 16.95 8.90
C THR A 183 6.34 16.17 8.25
N ASP A 184 7.27 15.70 9.08
CA ASP A 184 8.36 14.83 8.65
C ASP A 184 7.87 13.39 8.51
N GLY A 185 8.52 12.63 7.65
CA GLY A 185 8.19 11.23 7.43
C GLY A 185 9.33 10.40 6.89
N LEU A 186 9.09 9.12 6.83
CA LEU A 186 9.98 8.11 6.28
C LEU A 186 9.23 7.27 5.25
N LEU A 187 9.72 7.26 4.01
CA LEU A 187 9.30 6.34 2.98
C LEU A 187 10.28 5.18 2.94
N CYS A 188 9.79 3.96 3.11
CA CYS A 188 10.57 2.73 3.05
C CYS A 188 10.00 1.84 1.96
N GLY A 189 10.85 1.35 1.07
CA GLY A 189 10.40 0.49 -0.02
C GLY A 189 11.52 0.08 -0.95
N ILE A 190 11.19 -0.05 -2.21
CA ILE A 190 12.13 -0.42 -3.26
C ILE A 190 12.31 0.77 -4.19
N SER A 191 13.57 1.15 -4.45
CA SER A 191 13.88 2.18 -5.43
C SER A 191 13.43 1.74 -6.83
N SER A 192 12.54 2.50 -7.46
CA SER A 192 12.06 2.24 -8.81
C SER A 192 13.14 2.26 -9.90
N ALA A 193 14.30 2.91 -9.62
CA ALA A 193 15.37 3.04 -10.61
C ALA A 193 16.29 1.82 -10.67
N ASP A 194 16.63 1.25 -9.53
CA ASP A 194 17.66 0.20 -9.35
C ASP A 194 17.14 -1.03 -8.59
N LEU A 195 15.85 -1.04 -8.26
CA LEU A 195 15.16 -2.13 -7.55
C LEU A 195 15.85 -2.55 -6.23
N MET A 196 16.48 -1.58 -5.57
CA MET A 196 17.15 -1.80 -4.30
C MET A 196 16.29 -1.36 -3.13
N PRO A 197 16.23 -2.13 -2.04
CA PRO A 197 15.58 -1.69 -0.81
C PRO A 197 16.20 -0.37 -0.31
N CYS A 198 15.39 0.59 0.01
CA CYS A 198 15.83 1.91 0.44
C CYS A 198 14.85 2.56 1.40
N ALA A 199 15.32 3.62 2.07
CA ALA A 199 14.47 4.49 2.87
C ALA A 199 14.86 5.96 2.61
N PHE A 200 13.84 6.79 2.45
CA PHE A 200 13.99 8.22 2.20
C PHE A 200 13.38 9.02 3.34
N LYS A 201 14.15 10.00 3.85
CA LYS A 201 13.56 11.09 4.64
C LYS A 201 12.67 11.90 3.71
N CYS A 202 11.48 12.22 4.13
CA CYS A 202 10.53 12.99 3.35
C CYS A 202 9.83 14.05 4.22
N LEU A 203 9.24 15.02 3.55
CA LEU A 203 8.38 16.03 4.14
C LEU A 203 7.03 15.99 3.44
N VAL A 204 5.97 16.02 4.22
CA VAL A 204 4.59 16.09 3.71
C VAL A 204 3.95 17.38 4.18
N THR A 205 3.28 18.09 3.26
CA THR A 205 2.69 19.39 3.54
C THR A 205 1.23 19.45 3.09
N LEU A 206 0.47 20.36 3.69
CA LEU A 206 -0.93 20.61 3.34
C LEU A 206 -1.10 21.50 2.10
N SER A 207 -0.06 22.25 1.75
CA SER A 207 -0.03 23.15 0.59
C SER A 207 1.26 22.96 -0.20
N PRO A 208 1.24 23.23 -1.52
CA PRO A 208 2.44 23.09 -2.36
C PRO A 208 3.55 24.05 -1.91
N GLN A 209 4.77 23.55 -1.87
CA GLN A 209 5.96 24.30 -1.44
C GLN A 209 6.85 24.64 -2.63
N LYS A 210 7.55 25.77 -2.53
CA LYS A 210 8.59 26.13 -3.47
C LYS A 210 9.86 25.33 -3.17
N LEU A 211 10.43 24.69 -4.17
CA LEU A 211 11.65 23.89 -4.05
C LEU A 211 12.89 24.81 -4.01
N THR A 212 13.10 25.48 -2.89
CA THR A 212 14.27 26.35 -2.64
C THR A 212 15.45 25.55 -2.06
N GLU A 213 16.64 26.16 -2.05
CA GLU A 213 17.81 25.53 -1.42
C GLU A 213 17.63 25.36 0.10
N GLU A 214 16.95 26.29 0.75
CA GLU A 214 16.59 26.16 2.18
C GLU A 214 15.66 24.97 2.40
N PHE A 215 14.65 24.80 1.54
CA PHE A 215 13.75 23.64 1.60
C PHE A 215 14.50 22.32 1.36
N ARG A 216 15.51 22.30 0.48
CA ARG A 216 16.37 21.14 0.25
C ARG A 216 17.12 20.71 1.52
N LEU A 217 17.60 21.64 2.32
CA LEU A 217 18.34 21.35 3.55
C LEU A 217 17.48 20.58 4.57
N ARG A 218 16.16 20.76 4.54
CA ARG A 218 15.23 20.01 5.39
C ARG A 218 15.05 18.55 4.94
N LEU A 219 15.25 18.27 3.67
CA LEU A 219 15.11 16.93 3.07
C LEU A 219 16.42 16.12 3.11
N VAL A 220 17.56 16.80 3.24
CA VAL A 220 18.86 16.14 3.31
C VAL A 220 19.17 15.78 4.76
N PHE A 221 19.87 14.66 4.97
CA PHE A 221 20.31 14.26 6.29
C PHE A 221 21.38 15.20 6.85
N SER A 222 21.15 15.69 8.06
CA SER A 222 22.14 16.49 8.78
C SER A 222 23.27 15.62 9.29
N ARG A 223 24.42 16.24 9.58
CA ARG A 223 25.57 15.54 10.22
C ARG A 223 25.23 14.96 11.59
N GLU A 224 24.31 15.59 12.30
CA GLU A 224 23.86 15.14 13.62
C GLU A 224 22.98 13.90 13.51
N GLU A 225 22.02 13.89 12.58
CA GLU A 225 21.20 12.71 12.27
C GLU A 225 22.08 11.52 11.87
N LEU A 226 23.06 11.73 10.99
CA LEU A 226 23.97 10.67 10.56
C LEU A 226 24.77 10.06 11.72
N ARG A 227 25.35 10.91 12.60
CA ARG A 227 26.07 10.43 13.80
C ARG A 227 25.15 9.68 14.77
N ARG A 228 23.91 10.14 14.91
CA ARG A 228 22.92 9.46 15.76
C ARG A 228 22.59 8.08 15.21
N TRP A 229 22.38 7.95 13.91
CA TRP A 229 22.06 6.67 13.26
C TRP A 229 23.22 5.69 13.30
N GLU A 230 24.42 6.16 13.08
CA GLU A 230 25.64 5.36 13.22
C GLU A 230 25.75 4.78 14.65
N ARG A 231 25.54 5.61 15.67
CA ARG A 231 25.57 5.17 17.06
C ARG A 231 24.47 4.18 17.41
N LEU A 232 23.28 4.35 16.86
CA LEU A 232 22.11 3.50 17.13
C LEU A 232 22.02 2.29 16.20
N ASN A 233 22.82 2.28 15.14
CA ASN A 233 22.70 1.34 14.02
C ASN A 233 21.26 1.26 13.50
N MET A 234 20.57 2.41 13.42
CA MET A 234 19.16 2.52 13.07
C MET A 234 18.88 3.89 12.46
N LEU A 235 18.15 3.91 11.35
CA LEU A 235 17.66 5.14 10.74
C LEU A 235 16.38 5.58 11.44
N LEU A 236 16.38 6.77 12.02
CA LEU A 236 15.26 7.36 12.75
C LEU A 236 14.93 8.73 12.20
N ILE A 237 13.64 9.01 12.06
CA ILE A 237 13.12 10.36 11.82
C ILE A 237 12.50 10.85 13.13
N ASP A 238 12.81 12.07 13.51
CA ASP A 238 12.35 12.66 14.77
C ASP A 238 11.27 13.71 14.49
N ASN A 239 10.26 13.76 15.34
CA ASN A 239 9.22 14.79 15.30
C ASN A 239 9.60 16.01 16.16
N ARG A 240 10.83 16.11 16.60
CA ARG A 240 11.26 17.24 17.39
C ARG A 240 11.37 18.46 16.50
N SER A 241 10.60 19.48 16.80
CA SER A 241 10.87 20.83 16.30
C SER A 241 12.27 21.23 16.76
N GLU A 242 13.16 21.52 15.81
CA GLU A 242 14.31 22.35 16.12
C GLU A 242 13.76 23.70 16.63
N GLY A 243 13.86 23.91 17.96
CA GLY A 243 13.58 25.19 18.58
C GLY A 243 14.69 26.18 18.31
#